data_ebd35cc256a95bbc614123e4df3e9dda
#
_entry.id   ebd35cc256a95bbc614123e4df3e9dda
#
_cell.length_a   1.000
_cell.length_b   1.000
_cell.length_c   1.000
_cell.angle_alpha   90.00
_cell.angle_beta   90.00
_cell.angle_gamma   90.00
#
_symmetry.space_group_name_H-M   'P 1'
#
loop_
_entity.id
_entity.type
_entity.pdbx_description
1 polymer ?
#
loop_
_entity_poly.entity_id
_entity_poly.type
_entity_poly.pdbx_seq_one_letter_code
_entity_poly.pdbx_strand_id
1 'polypeptide(L)'
;MRLLSLLPVFLPLQSHFATAANAFAGSSLYYAAGLRQDSRTTLLNGLQSAGMKVLRVWLDGQPYTQKGTPIDPFPDLEPNSICNGAASCYDDTVLERLDDFMVDAHAHGIKLIITMHSFNALAAGDVYGREYGTGYFYEQSAPQQAFDARLEHILNHVHTTLDKPWKELNEYIFGFEAENEAMIGKGQDYIQQHQQWQCDRAQTIRNQLGSNSGILVMTGGESWLSESVQPNWLSCAALDVISIHAYGTGDLTTSALQPYVQRAQAAGKKLILEEWGACYYNTANNNCPSGTPLSVSQRNANIRTFADGITGAGLAWLYWQVIPNTDPHDGSDFEIGIGDPSWSTLEAVAQDALTKLGAFDFSAYLL
;
A
#
# COMPACT_ATOMS: atom_id res chain seq x y z
N MET A 1 57.55 42.69 -4.68
CA MET A 1 56.07 42.43 -4.82
C MET A 1 55.91 41.30 -5.82
N ARG A 2 55.55 40.10 -5.33
CA ARG A 2 55.20 38.96 -6.20
C ARG A 2 53.70 38.86 -6.17
N LEU A 3 53.03 39.03 -7.34
CA LEU A 3 51.63 38.77 -7.52
C LEU A 3 51.38 37.24 -7.54
N LEU A 4 50.63 36.72 -6.61
CA LEU A 4 50.08 35.37 -6.67
C LEU A 4 48.80 35.44 -7.57
N SER A 5 48.87 34.72 -8.66
CA SER A 5 47.74 34.49 -9.56
C SER A 5 46.90 33.34 -8.99
N LEU A 6 45.67 33.61 -8.54
CA LEU A 6 44.69 32.63 -8.14
C LEU A 6 43.96 32.14 -9.39
N LEU A 7 44.19 30.89 -9.79
CA LEU A 7 43.40 30.20 -10.81
C LEU A 7 42.11 29.68 -10.15
N PRO A 8 40.93 29.89 -10.75
CA PRO A 8 39.68 29.29 -10.27
C PRO A 8 39.68 27.79 -10.60
N VAL A 9 39.51 26.98 -9.57
CA VAL A 9 39.27 25.54 -9.72
C VAL A 9 37.80 25.35 -10.12
N PHE A 10 37.55 25.05 -11.38
CA PHE A 10 36.26 24.54 -11.84
C PHE A 10 36.13 23.08 -11.45
N LEU A 11 35.33 22.78 -10.41
CA LEU A 11 34.83 21.44 -10.16
C LEU A 11 33.76 21.13 -11.20
N PRO A 12 33.88 20.04 -11.96
CA PRO A 12 32.79 19.62 -12.86
C PRO A 12 31.59 19.18 -11.99
N LEU A 13 30.45 19.82 -12.17
CA LEU A 13 29.17 19.26 -11.72
C LEU A 13 28.98 17.95 -12.49
N GLN A 14 29.21 16.82 -11.81
CA GLN A 14 28.75 15.53 -12.29
C GLN A 14 27.23 15.54 -12.19
N SER A 15 26.55 15.86 -13.29
CA SER A 15 25.15 15.54 -13.47
C SER A 15 25.04 14.01 -13.47
N HIS A 16 24.64 13.44 -12.34
CA HIS A 16 24.17 12.07 -12.30
C HIS A 16 22.87 12.07 -13.11
N PHE A 17 22.94 11.63 -14.36
CA PHE A 17 21.76 11.22 -15.09
C PHE A 17 21.25 9.98 -14.33
N ALA A 18 20.24 10.16 -13.46
CA ALA A 18 19.47 9.05 -12.95
C ALA A 18 18.94 8.31 -14.19
N THR A 19 19.29 7.07 -14.36
CA THR A 19 18.66 6.20 -15.35
C THR A 19 17.18 6.21 -15.04
N ALA A 20 16.37 6.65 -16.01
CA ALA A 20 14.93 6.70 -15.81
C ALA A 20 14.44 5.28 -15.54
N ALA A 21 13.92 5.03 -14.33
CA ALA A 21 13.31 3.76 -13.97
C ALA A 21 11.91 3.69 -14.55
N ASN A 22 11.43 2.47 -14.84
CA ASN A 22 10.07 2.28 -15.29
C ASN A 22 9.09 2.30 -14.09
N ALA A 23 7.84 2.65 -14.36
CA ALA A 23 6.74 2.42 -13.43
C ALA A 23 6.51 0.91 -13.25
N PHE A 24 5.71 0.55 -12.26
CA PHE A 24 5.27 -0.84 -12.08
C PHE A 24 3.80 -0.88 -11.65
N ALA A 25 3.20 -2.04 -11.78
CA ALA A 25 1.87 -2.35 -11.30
C ALA A 25 1.91 -3.39 -10.19
N GLY A 26 0.88 -3.40 -9.37
CA GLY A 26 0.63 -4.37 -8.32
C GLY A 26 -0.85 -4.50 -8.02
N SER A 27 -1.17 -5.15 -6.92
CA SER A 27 -2.53 -5.32 -6.42
C SER A 27 -2.57 -5.27 -4.90
N SER A 28 -3.77 -5.17 -4.35
CA SER A 28 -4.09 -5.38 -2.95
C SER A 28 -4.82 -6.69 -2.75
N LEU A 29 -4.68 -7.32 -1.56
CA LEU A 29 -5.54 -8.39 -1.09
C LEU A 29 -5.53 -8.45 0.44
N TYR A 30 -6.56 -7.90 1.09
CA TYR A 30 -6.60 -7.76 2.55
C TYR A 30 -6.72 -9.08 3.31
N TYR A 31 -7.13 -10.16 2.67
CA TYR A 31 -7.27 -11.49 3.30
C TYR A 31 -6.21 -12.50 2.85
N ALA A 32 -5.08 -12.04 2.33
CA ALA A 32 -4.02 -12.91 1.78
C ALA A 32 -3.55 -13.99 2.77
N ALA A 33 -3.42 -13.66 4.07
CA ALA A 33 -3.03 -14.59 5.12
C ALA A 33 -3.96 -15.79 5.30
N GLY A 34 -5.23 -15.67 4.85
CA GLY A 34 -6.22 -16.76 4.93
C GLY A 34 -6.29 -17.63 3.67
N LEU A 35 -5.57 -17.30 2.61
CA LEU A 35 -5.66 -18.04 1.35
C LEU A 35 -5.18 -19.48 1.50
N ARG A 36 -6.02 -20.42 1.03
CA ARG A 36 -5.63 -21.82 0.86
C ARG A 36 -4.68 -21.96 -0.32
N GLN A 37 -3.91 -23.05 -0.34
CA GLN A 37 -2.80 -23.25 -1.29
C GLN A 37 -3.21 -23.11 -2.76
N ASP A 38 -4.34 -23.66 -3.17
CA ASP A 38 -4.83 -23.58 -4.56
C ASP A 38 -5.22 -22.15 -4.95
N SER A 39 -5.93 -21.43 -4.07
CA SER A 39 -6.28 -20.02 -4.28
C SER A 39 -5.03 -19.12 -4.27
N ARG A 40 -4.08 -19.40 -3.36
CA ARG A 40 -2.78 -18.70 -3.31
C ARG A 40 -2.01 -18.90 -4.61
N THR A 41 -1.90 -20.14 -5.08
CA THR A 41 -1.22 -20.47 -6.34
C THR A 41 -1.89 -19.79 -7.52
N THR A 42 -3.22 -19.79 -7.58
CA THR A 42 -3.98 -19.12 -8.65
C THR A 42 -3.70 -17.61 -8.65
N LEU A 43 -3.77 -16.95 -7.48
CA LEU A 43 -3.49 -15.53 -7.33
C LEU A 43 -2.07 -15.20 -7.80
N LEU A 44 -1.07 -15.85 -7.23
CA LEU A 44 0.34 -15.52 -7.48
C LEU A 44 0.74 -15.79 -8.94
N ASN A 45 0.27 -16.87 -9.56
CA ASN A 45 0.46 -17.11 -11.00
C ASN A 45 -0.19 -16.01 -11.85
N GLY A 46 -1.39 -15.56 -11.50
CA GLY A 46 -2.07 -14.47 -12.22
C GLY A 46 -1.30 -13.16 -12.09
N LEU A 47 -0.89 -12.76 -10.89
CA LEU A 47 -0.12 -11.54 -10.67
C LEU A 47 1.24 -11.60 -11.38
N GLN A 48 1.91 -12.75 -11.37
CA GLN A 48 3.16 -12.96 -12.12
C GLN A 48 2.95 -12.83 -13.62
N SER A 49 1.89 -13.43 -14.18
CA SER A 49 1.59 -13.34 -15.62
C SER A 49 1.29 -11.90 -16.04
N ALA A 50 0.63 -11.14 -15.18
CA ALA A 50 0.38 -9.71 -15.37
C ALA A 50 1.64 -8.83 -15.22
N GLY A 51 2.77 -9.40 -14.78
CA GLY A 51 4.00 -8.66 -14.51
C GLY A 51 3.91 -7.76 -13.26
N MET A 52 2.92 -7.98 -12.40
CA MET A 52 2.76 -7.23 -11.16
C MET A 52 3.91 -7.52 -10.21
N LYS A 53 4.43 -6.50 -9.52
CA LYS A 53 5.66 -6.56 -8.73
C LYS A 53 5.44 -6.52 -7.23
N VAL A 54 4.30 -6.00 -6.80
CA VAL A 54 3.99 -5.77 -5.39
C VAL A 54 2.56 -6.21 -5.09
N LEU A 55 2.39 -6.89 -3.96
CA LEU A 55 1.07 -7.20 -3.39
C LEU A 55 0.98 -6.58 -2.00
N ARG A 56 -0.07 -5.79 -1.77
CA ARG A 56 -0.36 -5.18 -0.48
C ARG A 56 -1.28 -6.08 0.33
N VAL A 57 -0.90 -6.40 1.58
CA VAL A 57 -1.59 -7.35 2.47
C VAL A 57 -1.81 -6.73 3.85
N TRP A 58 -2.86 -7.20 4.58
CA TRP A 58 -3.29 -6.67 5.88
C TRP A 58 -3.12 -7.69 7.00
N LEU A 59 -2.97 -7.17 8.23
CA LEU A 59 -2.87 -7.98 9.45
C LEU A 59 -4.18 -8.05 10.23
N ASP A 60 -5.23 -7.37 9.76
CA ASP A 60 -6.55 -7.42 10.41
C ASP A 60 -7.18 -8.81 10.27
N GLY A 61 -7.72 -9.34 11.36
CA GLY A 61 -8.37 -10.65 11.40
C GLY A 61 -9.52 -10.78 10.40
N GLN A 62 -9.67 -11.97 9.77
CA GLN A 62 -10.68 -12.20 8.74
C GLN A 62 -11.50 -13.48 9.01
N PRO A 63 -12.84 -13.43 8.79
CA PRO A 63 -13.70 -14.59 8.88
C PRO A 63 -13.65 -15.46 7.62
N TYR A 64 -14.40 -16.56 7.59
CA TYR A 64 -14.32 -17.72 6.68
C TYR A 64 -14.34 -17.47 5.18
N THR A 65 -15.02 -16.44 4.69
CA THR A 65 -15.16 -16.19 3.24
C THR A 65 -15.04 -14.71 2.96
N GLN A 66 -14.18 -14.35 2.03
CA GLN A 66 -13.97 -12.97 1.60
C GLN A 66 -14.14 -12.88 0.07
N LYS A 67 -15.01 -11.99 -0.40
CA LYS A 67 -15.25 -11.79 -1.83
C LYS A 67 -15.40 -13.11 -2.62
N GLY A 68 -16.21 -14.02 -2.09
CA GLY A 68 -16.42 -15.34 -2.67
C GLY A 68 -15.25 -16.34 -2.53
N THR A 69 -14.10 -15.92 -2.04
CA THR A 69 -12.96 -16.80 -1.77
C THR A 69 -13.11 -17.49 -0.42
N PRO A 70 -13.20 -18.83 -0.35
CA PRO A 70 -13.08 -19.54 0.91
C PRO A 70 -11.67 -19.41 1.48
N ILE A 71 -11.57 -18.91 2.70
CA ILE A 71 -10.31 -18.76 3.40
C ILE A 71 -10.29 -19.58 4.70
N ASP A 72 -9.11 -19.87 5.21
CA ASP A 72 -8.94 -20.32 6.58
C ASP A 72 -8.94 -19.06 7.48
N PRO A 73 -9.94 -18.93 8.38
CA PRO A 73 -10.08 -17.72 9.19
C PRO A 73 -8.89 -17.53 10.11
N PHE A 74 -8.58 -16.28 10.43
CA PHE A 74 -7.51 -15.93 11.36
C PHE A 74 -7.93 -14.75 12.23
N PRO A 75 -7.48 -14.72 13.50
CA PRO A 75 -7.75 -13.61 14.40
C PRO A 75 -6.92 -12.37 14.02
N ASP A 76 -7.31 -11.23 14.58
CA ASP A 76 -6.41 -10.09 14.68
C ASP A 76 -5.20 -10.41 15.55
N LEU A 77 -4.10 -9.68 15.37
CA LEU A 77 -2.89 -9.82 16.18
C LEU A 77 -3.14 -9.61 17.69
N GLU A 78 -4.11 -8.77 18.05
CA GLU A 78 -4.54 -8.48 19.42
C GLU A 78 -6.02 -8.82 19.60
N PRO A 79 -6.41 -10.11 19.61
CA PRO A 79 -7.82 -10.49 19.49
C PRO A 79 -8.68 -10.17 20.72
N ASN A 80 -8.07 -10.10 21.91
CA ASN A 80 -8.79 -10.00 23.18
C ASN A 80 -8.63 -8.65 23.88
N SER A 81 -7.41 -8.13 23.93
CA SER A 81 -7.05 -6.89 24.64
C SER A 81 -5.81 -6.27 24.03
N ILE A 82 -5.62 -4.99 24.24
CA ILE A 82 -4.40 -4.26 23.88
C ILE A 82 -3.23 -4.84 24.69
N CYS A 83 -2.18 -5.24 23.98
CA CYS A 83 -1.06 -5.99 24.55
C CYS A 83 0.03 -5.13 25.19
N ASN A 84 0.16 -3.87 24.78
CA ASN A 84 1.19 -2.96 25.30
C ASN A 84 2.61 -3.57 25.33
N GLY A 85 2.97 -4.35 24.30
CA GLY A 85 4.27 -5.02 24.20
C GLY A 85 4.43 -6.32 25.00
N ALA A 86 3.39 -6.81 25.66
CA ALA A 86 3.44 -8.11 26.35
C ALA A 86 3.37 -9.24 25.31
N ALA A 87 4.50 -9.87 24.99
CA ALA A 87 4.62 -10.86 23.91
C ALA A 87 3.62 -12.03 24.02
N SER A 88 3.28 -12.48 25.21
CA SER A 88 2.30 -13.58 25.40
C SER A 88 0.83 -13.18 25.19
N CYS A 89 0.56 -11.92 24.89
CA CYS A 89 -0.77 -11.40 24.63
C CYS A 89 -1.13 -11.43 23.14
N TYR A 90 -0.12 -11.30 22.25
CA TYR A 90 -0.31 -11.34 20.81
C TYR A 90 -0.65 -12.73 20.30
N ASP A 91 -1.47 -12.79 19.26
CA ASP A 91 -1.75 -14.00 18.48
C ASP A 91 -1.07 -13.88 17.11
N ASP A 92 0.09 -14.49 16.98
CA ASP A 92 0.94 -14.36 15.80
C ASP A 92 0.47 -15.21 14.59
N THR A 93 -0.71 -15.83 14.65
CA THR A 93 -1.25 -16.67 13.56
C THR A 93 -1.22 -15.96 12.20
N VAL A 94 -1.58 -14.67 12.14
CA VAL A 94 -1.56 -13.90 10.90
C VAL A 94 -0.13 -13.69 10.39
N LEU A 95 0.84 -13.46 11.27
CA LEU A 95 2.25 -13.28 10.93
C LEU A 95 2.85 -14.57 10.38
N GLU A 96 2.64 -15.70 11.10
CA GLU A 96 3.12 -17.04 10.69
C GLU A 96 2.55 -17.46 9.33
N ARG A 97 1.29 -17.14 9.02
CA ARG A 97 0.69 -17.41 7.72
C ARG A 97 1.26 -16.54 6.61
N LEU A 98 1.57 -15.29 6.92
CA LEU A 98 2.23 -14.40 5.97
C LEU A 98 3.71 -14.75 5.76
N ASP A 99 4.37 -15.41 6.71
CA ASP A 99 5.71 -15.97 6.48
C ASP A 99 5.71 -16.94 5.29
N ASP A 100 4.79 -17.92 5.31
CA ASP A 100 4.64 -18.88 4.21
C ASP A 100 4.22 -18.18 2.89
N PHE A 101 3.29 -17.23 3.00
CA PHE A 101 2.81 -16.48 1.83
C PHE A 101 3.93 -15.62 1.22
N MET A 102 4.77 -15.02 2.03
CA MET A 102 5.90 -14.17 1.64
C MET A 102 6.92 -14.95 0.81
N VAL A 103 7.24 -16.18 1.19
CA VAL A 103 8.14 -17.07 0.43
C VAL A 103 7.54 -17.43 -0.94
N ASP A 104 6.25 -17.78 -0.97
CA ASP A 104 5.56 -18.08 -2.23
C ASP A 104 5.49 -16.85 -3.15
N ALA A 105 5.17 -15.67 -2.61
CA ALA A 105 5.14 -14.41 -3.38
C ALA A 105 6.51 -14.07 -3.98
N HIS A 106 7.57 -14.19 -3.18
CA HIS A 106 8.95 -13.97 -3.65
C HIS A 106 9.33 -14.91 -4.81
N ALA A 107 8.95 -16.18 -4.73
CA ALA A 107 9.20 -17.15 -5.81
C ALA A 107 8.47 -16.78 -7.13
N HIS A 108 7.44 -15.94 -7.07
CA HIS A 108 6.72 -15.38 -8.22
C HIS A 108 7.21 -13.97 -8.62
N GLY A 109 8.30 -13.47 -8.04
CA GLY A 109 8.85 -12.14 -8.33
C GLY A 109 8.04 -10.99 -7.73
N ILE A 110 7.36 -11.23 -6.60
CA ILE A 110 6.46 -10.29 -5.94
C ILE A 110 6.96 -10.02 -4.53
N LYS A 111 7.07 -8.74 -4.14
CA LYS A 111 7.28 -8.31 -2.77
C LYS A 111 5.99 -7.85 -2.11
N LEU A 112 5.96 -7.85 -0.79
CA LEU A 112 4.80 -7.46 -0.01
C LEU A 112 4.92 -6.03 0.53
N ILE A 113 3.81 -5.26 0.48
CA ILE A 113 3.56 -4.15 1.39
C ILE A 113 2.76 -4.73 2.55
N ILE A 114 3.22 -4.49 3.77
CA ILE A 114 2.56 -4.95 4.99
C ILE A 114 1.81 -3.77 5.62
N THR A 115 0.47 -3.83 5.54
CA THR A 115 -0.42 -2.88 6.22
C THR A 115 -0.71 -3.43 7.62
N MET A 116 -0.14 -2.80 8.65
CA MET A 116 -0.10 -3.36 9.99
C MET A 116 -1.43 -3.23 10.75
N HIS A 117 -2.34 -2.37 10.27
CA HIS A 117 -3.66 -2.11 10.83
C HIS A 117 -4.53 -1.40 9.78
N SER A 118 -5.84 -1.26 10.03
CA SER A 118 -6.72 -0.45 9.19
C SER A 118 -7.73 0.38 10.00
N PHE A 119 -8.09 1.54 9.48
CA PHE A 119 -9.23 2.30 10.01
C PHE A 119 -10.53 1.48 9.99
N ASN A 120 -10.68 0.56 9.04
CA ASN A 120 -11.86 -0.29 8.96
C ASN A 120 -11.97 -1.22 10.17
N ALA A 121 -10.86 -1.81 10.63
CA ALA A 121 -10.83 -2.62 11.85
C ALA A 121 -11.12 -1.75 13.08
N LEU A 122 -10.48 -0.58 13.17
CA LEU A 122 -10.73 0.39 14.24
C LEU A 122 -12.21 0.78 14.31
N ALA A 123 -12.82 1.15 13.19
CA ALA A 123 -14.23 1.54 13.10
C ALA A 123 -15.20 0.37 13.36
N ALA A 124 -14.80 -0.84 12.99
CA ALA A 124 -15.56 -2.07 13.29
C ALA A 124 -15.47 -2.50 14.77
N GLY A 125 -14.64 -1.84 15.57
CA GLY A 125 -14.50 -2.09 17.01
C GLY A 125 -13.55 -3.26 17.31
N ASP A 126 -12.35 -3.24 16.74
CA ASP A 126 -11.23 -4.01 17.23
C ASP A 126 -10.85 -3.61 18.66
N VAL A 127 -9.74 -4.08 19.22
CA VAL A 127 -9.38 -3.75 20.60
C VAL A 127 -9.16 -2.25 20.82
N TYR A 128 -8.58 -1.55 19.86
CA TYR A 128 -8.35 -0.11 19.91
C TYR A 128 -9.65 0.67 19.73
N GLY A 129 -10.48 0.25 18.78
CA GLY A 129 -11.79 0.86 18.53
C GLY A 129 -12.74 0.72 19.72
N ARG A 130 -12.74 -0.44 20.40
CA ARG A 130 -13.54 -0.65 21.63
C ARG A 130 -13.08 0.20 22.79
N GLU A 131 -11.76 0.35 22.97
CA GLU A 131 -11.18 1.07 24.12
C GLU A 131 -11.17 2.59 23.91
N TYR A 132 -10.82 3.05 22.71
CA TYR A 132 -10.55 4.47 22.45
C TYR A 132 -11.47 5.09 21.39
N GLY A 133 -12.17 4.28 20.62
CA GLY A 133 -12.95 4.77 19.46
C GLY A 133 -12.06 5.37 18.38
N THR A 134 -12.68 5.83 17.29
CA THR A 134 -11.98 6.38 16.11
C THR A 134 -11.44 7.81 16.30
N GLY A 135 -11.63 8.44 17.46
CA GLY A 135 -11.10 9.77 17.79
C GLY A 135 -9.88 9.65 18.69
N TYR A 136 -10.07 9.23 19.93
CA TYR A 136 -8.99 9.18 20.93
C TYR A 136 -7.80 8.32 20.53
N PHE A 137 -8.00 7.33 19.63
CA PHE A 137 -6.91 6.55 19.06
C PHE A 137 -5.86 7.44 18.39
N TYR A 138 -6.27 8.49 17.68
CA TYR A 138 -5.38 9.44 17.04
C TYR A 138 -4.96 10.62 17.93
N GLU A 139 -5.76 10.95 18.96
CA GLU A 139 -5.64 12.19 19.73
C GLU A 139 -4.84 12.03 21.02
N GLN A 140 -4.81 10.82 21.59
CA GLN A 140 -4.24 10.59 22.93
C GLN A 140 -2.93 9.80 22.87
N SER A 141 -2.02 10.10 23.79
CA SER A 141 -0.71 9.45 23.85
C SER A 141 -0.77 7.99 24.31
N ALA A 142 -1.74 7.60 25.14
CA ALA A 142 -1.84 6.22 25.62
C ALA A 142 -2.12 5.21 24.51
N PRO A 143 -3.16 5.38 23.64
CA PRO A 143 -3.35 4.49 22.51
C PRO A 143 -2.21 4.54 21.49
N GLN A 144 -1.59 5.71 21.29
CA GLN A 144 -0.45 5.84 20.39
C GLN A 144 0.75 5.02 20.86
N GLN A 145 1.07 5.03 22.16
CA GLN A 145 2.15 4.21 22.72
C GLN A 145 1.83 2.72 22.67
N ALA A 146 0.59 2.34 22.93
CA ALA A 146 0.15 0.95 22.81
C ALA A 146 0.25 0.46 21.35
N PHE A 147 -0.14 1.30 20.41
CA PHE A 147 -0.04 1.00 18.99
C PHE A 147 1.41 0.96 18.49
N ASP A 148 2.31 1.82 19.00
CA ASP A 148 3.74 1.71 18.74
C ASP A 148 4.29 0.35 19.17
N ALA A 149 3.87 -0.17 20.32
CA ALA A 149 4.28 -1.50 20.77
C ALA A 149 3.78 -2.64 19.85
N ARG A 150 2.58 -2.51 19.24
CA ARG A 150 2.11 -3.40 18.18
C ARG A 150 3.01 -3.34 16.94
N LEU A 151 3.35 -2.14 16.46
CA LEU A 151 4.25 -1.96 15.30
C LEU A 151 5.63 -2.59 15.57
N GLU A 152 6.18 -2.37 16.76
CA GLU A 152 7.46 -2.96 17.17
C GLU A 152 7.40 -4.49 17.23
N HIS A 153 6.30 -5.07 17.73
CA HIS A 153 6.11 -6.52 17.77
C HIS A 153 6.13 -7.12 16.35
N ILE A 154 5.37 -6.55 15.42
CA ILE A 154 5.32 -6.99 14.02
C ILE A 154 6.70 -6.93 13.36
N LEU A 155 7.41 -5.81 13.50
CA LEU A 155 8.73 -5.62 12.89
C LEU A 155 9.79 -6.57 13.44
N ASN A 156 9.66 -7.00 14.70
CA ASN A 156 10.56 -7.94 15.37
C ASN A 156 10.10 -9.40 15.29
N HIS A 157 8.94 -9.69 14.67
CA HIS A 157 8.51 -11.07 14.41
C HIS A 157 9.57 -11.81 13.62
N VAL A 158 10.04 -12.95 14.13
CA VAL A 158 11.05 -13.76 13.47
C VAL A 158 10.35 -14.72 12.52
N HIS A 159 10.63 -14.57 11.25
CA HIS A 159 10.07 -15.41 10.19
C HIS A 159 10.36 -16.88 10.42
N THR A 160 9.33 -17.71 10.41
CA THR A 160 9.35 -19.11 10.85
C THR A 160 10.35 -20.00 10.10
N THR A 161 10.67 -19.71 8.83
CA THR A 161 11.56 -20.50 7.98
C THR A 161 12.85 -19.79 7.59
N LEU A 162 12.86 -18.44 7.55
CA LEU A 162 14.06 -17.66 7.17
C LEU A 162 14.93 -17.32 8.39
N ASP A 163 14.43 -17.49 9.60
CA ASP A 163 15.13 -17.24 10.88
C ASP A 163 15.71 -15.81 10.96
N LYS A 164 14.93 -14.83 10.44
CA LYS A 164 15.24 -13.40 10.46
C LYS A 164 14.01 -12.61 10.85
N PRO A 165 14.16 -11.50 11.58
CA PRO A 165 13.03 -10.62 11.86
C PRO A 165 12.56 -9.91 10.60
N TRP A 166 11.24 -9.63 10.51
CA TRP A 166 10.64 -9.00 9.32
C TRP A 166 11.33 -7.70 8.93
N LYS A 167 11.79 -6.92 9.88
CA LYS A 167 12.56 -5.69 9.64
C LYS A 167 13.86 -5.88 8.84
N GLU A 168 14.33 -7.11 8.68
CA GLU A 168 15.56 -7.45 7.93
C GLU A 168 15.25 -8.15 6.58
N LEU A 169 13.99 -8.35 6.23
CA LEU A 169 13.55 -9.10 5.06
C LEU A 169 13.33 -8.21 3.83
N ASN A 170 14.31 -7.37 3.49
CA ASN A 170 14.21 -6.44 2.36
C ASN A 170 14.14 -7.14 0.98
N GLU A 171 14.48 -8.43 0.88
CA GLU A 171 14.27 -9.22 -0.34
C GLU A 171 12.80 -9.61 -0.54
N TYR A 172 12.00 -9.64 0.55
CA TYR A 172 10.61 -10.09 0.57
C TYR A 172 9.61 -8.95 0.77
N ILE A 173 9.99 -7.95 1.56
CA ILE A 173 9.13 -6.84 1.94
C ILE A 173 9.54 -5.58 1.16
N PHE A 174 8.55 -4.98 0.47
CA PHE A 174 8.70 -3.72 -0.24
C PHE A 174 8.60 -2.54 0.73
N GLY A 175 7.61 -2.57 1.63
CA GLY A 175 7.39 -1.50 2.59
C GLY A 175 6.43 -1.86 3.71
N PHE A 176 6.43 -1.03 4.73
CA PHE A 176 5.50 -1.08 5.86
C PHE A 176 4.66 0.18 5.93
N GLU A 177 3.38 0.00 6.24
CA GLU A 177 2.41 1.04 6.57
C GLU A 177 1.88 0.82 7.97
N ALA A 178 1.80 1.89 8.76
CA ALA A 178 1.24 1.79 10.10
C ALA A 178 -0.25 1.44 10.06
N GLU A 179 -1.01 2.11 9.18
CA GLU A 179 -2.46 1.95 9.09
C GLU A 179 -2.95 2.28 7.67
N ASN A 180 -3.86 1.45 7.14
CA ASN A 180 -4.65 1.75 5.97
C ASN A 180 -5.65 2.85 6.28
N GLU A 181 -5.65 3.90 5.45
CA GLU A 181 -6.65 4.98 5.47
C GLU A 181 -6.84 5.60 6.86
N ALA A 182 -5.72 5.89 7.54
CA ALA A 182 -5.73 6.50 8.85
C ALA A 182 -6.58 7.78 8.88
N MET A 183 -7.61 7.83 9.73
CA MET A 183 -8.53 8.97 9.85
C MET A 183 -9.53 9.12 8.67
N ILE A 184 -9.72 8.13 7.81
CA ILE A 184 -10.66 8.20 6.69
C ILE A 184 -12.08 8.61 7.16
N GLY A 185 -12.75 9.46 6.37
CA GLY A 185 -14.08 9.95 6.66
C GLY A 185 -14.15 11.04 7.74
N LYS A 186 -13.02 11.38 8.39
CA LYS A 186 -12.96 12.51 9.35
C LYS A 186 -12.87 13.87 8.66
N GLY A 187 -12.45 13.89 7.40
CA GLY A 187 -12.32 15.09 6.58
C GLY A 187 -10.99 15.82 6.75
N GLN A 188 -10.68 16.64 5.77
CA GLN A 188 -9.39 17.32 5.62
C GLN A 188 -8.95 18.10 6.86
N ASP A 189 -9.87 18.80 7.53
CA ASP A 189 -9.53 19.62 8.71
C ASP A 189 -9.05 18.76 9.89
N TYR A 190 -9.70 17.59 10.10
CA TYR A 190 -9.30 16.66 11.15
C TYR A 190 -7.93 16.03 10.83
N ILE A 191 -7.73 15.58 9.60
CA ILE A 191 -6.46 15.01 9.15
C ILE A 191 -5.33 16.03 9.34
N GLN A 192 -5.54 17.30 8.96
CA GLN A 192 -4.54 18.35 9.16
C GLN A 192 -4.22 18.63 10.62
N GLN A 193 -5.22 18.57 11.51
CA GLN A 193 -5.00 18.76 12.94
C GLN A 193 -4.21 17.60 13.55
N HIS A 194 -4.35 16.39 13.05
CA HIS A 194 -3.75 15.17 13.58
C HIS A 194 -2.70 14.55 12.64
N GLN A 195 -2.26 15.25 11.58
CA GLN A 195 -1.32 14.75 10.58
C GLN A 195 0.03 14.31 11.19
N GLN A 196 0.39 14.80 12.38
CA GLN A 196 1.62 14.38 13.08
C GLN A 196 1.57 12.91 13.49
N TRP A 197 0.38 12.34 13.74
CA TRP A 197 0.19 10.94 14.10
C TRP A 197 0.87 10.00 13.09
N GLN A 198 0.67 10.24 11.80
CA GLN A 198 1.25 9.42 10.73
C GLN A 198 2.79 9.49 10.74
N CYS A 199 3.35 10.67 10.97
CA CYS A 199 4.80 10.85 11.04
C CYS A 199 5.41 10.18 12.29
N ASP A 200 4.72 10.23 13.43
CA ASP A 200 5.18 9.59 14.67
C ASP A 200 5.17 8.06 14.52
N ARG A 201 4.12 7.49 13.90
CA ARG A 201 4.08 6.03 13.62
C ARG A 201 5.15 5.62 12.61
N ALA A 202 5.37 6.43 11.57
CA ALA A 202 6.48 6.22 10.64
C ALA A 202 7.84 6.28 11.34
N GLN A 203 8.00 7.16 12.34
CA GLN A 203 9.24 7.24 13.11
C GLN A 203 9.47 6.00 13.97
N THR A 204 8.42 5.43 14.57
CA THR A 204 8.50 4.13 15.28
C THR A 204 8.99 3.03 14.36
N ILE A 205 8.40 2.92 13.15
CA ILE A 205 8.84 1.94 12.14
C ILE A 205 10.30 2.19 11.74
N ARG A 206 10.67 3.44 11.44
CA ARG A 206 12.02 3.81 11.01
C ARG A 206 13.06 3.50 12.09
N ASN A 207 12.75 3.69 13.36
CA ASN A 207 13.63 3.37 14.47
C ASN A 207 13.97 1.87 14.54
N GLN A 208 13.01 1.01 14.19
CA GLN A 208 13.22 -0.44 14.13
C GLN A 208 13.97 -0.88 12.88
N LEU A 209 13.66 -0.29 11.72
CA LEU A 209 14.30 -0.61 10.45
C LEU A 209 15.75 -0.10 10.34
N GLY A 210 16.03 1.05 10.93
CA GLY A 210 17.26 1.81 10.66
C GLY A 210 17.23 2.53 9.30
N SER A 211 18.28 3.29 9.01
CA SER A 211 18.32 4.18 7.84
C SER A 211 18.61 3.47 6.50
N ASN A 212 19.14 2.24 6.52
CA ASN A 212 19.62 1.52 5.35
C ASN A 212 19.02 0.10 5.23
N SER A 213 17.79 -0.09 5.72
CA SER A 213 17.14 -1.42 5.72
C SER A 213 16.85 -1.96 4.32
N GLY A 214 16.70 -1.08 3.32
CA GLY A 214 16.20 -1.47 2.00
C GLY A 214 14.68 -1.73 1.97
N ILE A 215 13.95 -1.41 3.06
CA ILE A 215 12.48 -1.50 3.17
C ILE A 215 11.93 -0.08 3.32
N LEU A 216 10.86 0.22 2.59
CA LEU A 216 10.24 1.53 2.57
C LEU A 216 9.30 1.72 3.76
N VAL A 217 9.20 2.96 4.26
CA VAL A 217 8.17 3.38 5.22
C VAL A 217 7.16 4.25 4.47
N MET A 218 5.89 3.86 4.52
CA MET A 218 4.85 4.40 3.66
C MET A 218 3.67 4.92 4.49
N THR A 219 2.90 5.86 3.93
CA THR A 219 1.54 6.14 4.41
C THR A 219 0.56 5.13 3.81
N GLY A 220 -0.60 4.94 4.39
CA GLY A 220 -1.62 4.00 3.91
C GLY A 220 -2.76 4.65 3.12
N GLY A 221 -2.51 5.80 2.48
CA GLY A 221 -3.52 6.50 1.70
C GLY A 221 -4.64 7.13 2.53
N GLU A 222 -5.56 7.81 1.85
CA GLU A 222 -6.80 8.38 2.40
C GLU A 222 -7.86 8.44 1.29
N SER A 223 -9.09 8.91 1.60
CA SER A 223 -10.22 8.93 0.65
C SER A 223 -9.98 9.67 -0.66
N TRP A 224 -9.16 10.74 -0.64
CA TRP A 224 -9.02 11.67 -1.75
C TRP A 224 -7.55 12.08 -1.96
N LEU A 225 -7.22 12.58 -3.14
CA LEU A 225 -5.88 13.07 -3.46
C LEU A 225 -5.38 14.11 -2.44
N SER A 226 -6.23 15.05 -2.04
CA SER A 226 -5.87 16.11 -1.10
C SER A 226 -5.71 15.60 0.33
N GLU A 227 -6.46 14.59 0.74
CA GLU A 227 -6.36 13.96 2.05
C GLU A 227 -5.13 13.04 2.12
N SER A 228 -4.81 12.35 1.03
CA SER A 228 -3.66 11.44 0.96
C SER A 228 -2.30 12.15 0.96
N VAL A 229 -2.22 13.43 0.58
CA VAL A 229 -0.93 14.14 0.43
C VAL A 229 -0.88 15.39 1.28
N GLN A 230 -0.50 15.21 2.56
CA GLN A 230 -0.41 16.28 3.55
C GLN A 230 0.97 16.95 3.57
N PRO A 231 1.06 18.28 3.87
CA PRO A 231 2.35 18.98 3.97
C PRO A 231 3.29 18.38 5.03
N ASN A 232 2.76 17.96 6.18
CA ASN A 232 3.55 17.34 7.25
C ASN A 232 4.14 16.01 6.78
N TRP A 233 3.38 15.18 6.09
CA TRP A 233 3.87 13.89 5.58
C TRP A 233 4.96 14.06 4.52
N LEU A 234 4.82 15.04 3.63
CA LEU A 234 5.86 15.39 2.65
C LEU A 234 7.16 15.84 3.32
N SER A 235 7.08 16.51 4.48
CA SER A 235 8.27 16.98 5.23
C SER A 235 8.79 15.97 6.27
N CYS A 236 8.06 14.87 6.50
CA CYS A 236 8.41 13.86 7.49
C CYS A 236 9.65 13.05 7.08
N ALA A 237 10.74 13.16 7.82
CA ALA A 237 11.98 12.45 7.50
C ALA A 237 11.86 10.92 7.61
N ALA A 238 10.92 10.42 8.41
CA ALA A 238 10.71 8.99 8.62
C ALA A 238 9.99 8.30 7.46
N LEU A 239 9.22 9.05 6.64
CA LEU A 239 8.50 8.53 5.48
C LEU A 239 9.38 8.56 4.23
N ASP A 240 9.32 7.51 3.43
CA ASP A 240 9.92 7.42 2.10
C ASP A 240 8.89 7.64 0.99
N VAL A 241 7.68 7.09 1.18
CA VAL A 241 6.61 7.05 0.19
C VAL A 241 5.34 7.63 0.78
N ILE A 242 4.70 8.47 -0.02
CA ILE A 242 3.33 8.91 0.23
C ILE A 242 2.41 8.10 -0.69
N SER A 243 1.43 7.42 -0.11
CA SER A 243 0.45 6.61 -0.82
C SER A 243 -0.82 7.42 -1.09
N ILE A 244 -1.41 7.24 -2.26
CA ILE A 244 -2.68 7.85 -2.65
C ILE A 244 -3.71 6.76 -2.85
N HIS A 245 -4.92 6.95 -2.31
CA HIS A 245 -6.12 6.25 -2.74
C HIS A 245 -7.00 7.20 -3.55
N ALA A 246 -7.49 6.75 -4.69
CA ALA A 246 -8.36 7.54 -5.55
C ALA A 246 -9.25 6.64 -6.40
N TYR A 247 -10.55 6.88 -6.34
CA TYR A 247 -11.55 6.13 -7.11
C TYR A 247 -12.35 7.01 -8.05
N GLY A 248 -12.36 8.32 -7.84
CA GLY A 248 -13.08 9.28 -8.68
C GLY A 248 -12.48 9.40 -10.08
N THR A 249 -13.33 9.39 -11.12
CA THR A 249 -12.87 9.48 -12.52
C THR A 249 -12.05 10.73 -12.80
N GLY A 250 -12.35 11.85 -12.11
CA GLY A 250 -11.60 13.10 -12.22
C GLY A 250 -10.21 13.01 -11.60
N ASP A 251 -10.05 12.23 -10.53
CA ASP A 251 -8.81 12.08 -9.77
C ASP A 251 -7.78 11.19 -10.49
N LEU A 252 -8.26 10.24 -11.31
CA LEU A 252 -7.43 9.28 -12.03
C LEU A 252 -6.90 9.81 -13.37
N THR A 253 -6.94 11.12 -13.59
CA THR A 253 -6.38 11.75 -14.79
C THR A 253 -4.93 12.19 -14.57
N THR A 254 -4.11 12.15 -15.61
CA THR A 254 -2.72 12.66 -15.56
C THR A 254 -2.67 14.10 -15.04
N SER A 255 -3.60 14.96 -15.49
CA SER A 255 -3.64 16.36 -15.07
C SER A 255 -3.98 16.58 -13.60
N ALA A 256 -4.82 15.71 -12.99
CA ALA A 256 -5.15 15.76 -11.57
C ALA A 256 -3.99 15.27 -10.71
N LEU A 257 -3.28 14.23 -11.15
CA LEU A 257 -2.18 13.59 -10.41
C LEU A 257 -0.86 14.38 -10.49
N GLN A 258 -0.60 15.06 -11.63
CA GLN A 258 0.67 15.74 -11.87
C GLN A 258 1.08 16.77 -10.79
N PRO A 259 0.19 17.60 -10.22
CA PRO A 259 0.56 18.49 -9.11
C PRO A 259 1.07 17.78 -7.86
N TYR A 260 0.54 16.59 -7.56
CA TYR A 260 0.97 15.79 -6.40
C TYR A 260 2.33 15.14 -6.68
N VAL A 261 2.56 14.65 -7.90
CA VAL A 261 3.89 14.17 -8.35
C VAL A 261 4.94 15.26 -8.15
N GLN A 262 4.67 16.48 -8.62
CA GLN A 262 5.61 17.60 -8.46
C GLN A 262 5.87 17.96 -6.99
N ARG A 263 4.83 17.94 -6.15
CA ARG A 263 4.98 18.20 -4.69
C ARG A 263 5.84 17.14 -4.02
N ALA A 264 5.63 15.86 -4.32
CA ALA A 264 6.42 14.77 -3.76
C ALA A 264 7.88 14.83 -4.23
N GLN A 265 8.13 15.08 -5.53
CA GLN A 265 9.47 15.28 -6.07
C GLN A 265 10.20 16.46 -5.40
N ALA A 266 9.52 17.60 -5.22
CA ALA A 266 10.07 18.77 -4.56
C ALA A 266 10.43 18.52 -3.09
N ALA A 267 9.69 17.61 -2.43
CA ALA A 267 9.93 17.20 -1.05
C ALA A 267 10.96 16.05 -0.94
N GLY A 268 11.45 15.50 -2.04
CA GLY A 268 12.35 14.33 -2.05
C GLY A 268 11.66 13.04 -1.61
N LYS A 269 10.33 12.98 -1.72
CA LYS A 269 9.51 11.80 -1.42
C LYS A 269 9.15 11.05 -2.69
N LYS A 270 8.89 9.75 -2.57
CA LYS A 270 8.25 8.96 -3.61
C LYS A 270 6.73 9.02 -3.46
N LEU A 271 6.00 8.80 -4.56
CA LEU A 271 4.54 8.76 -4.57
C LEU A 271 4.08 7.51 -5.32
N ILE A 272 3.07 6.85 -4.81
CA ILE A 272 2.42 5.69 -5.43
C ILE A 272 0.90 5.87 -5.40
N LEU A 273 0.20 5.46 -6.45
CA LEU A 273 -1.25 5.32 -6.41
C LEU A 273 -1.59 3.91 -5.91
N GLU A 274 -1.79 3.80 -4.60
CA GLU A 274 -1.84 2.54 -3.89
C GLU A 274 -3.19 1.84 -3.94
N GLU A 275 -4.26 2.62 -4.13
CA GLU A 275 -5.57 2.06 -4.40
C GLU A 275 -6.29 2.82 -5.50
N TRP A 276 -6.76 2.09 -6.50
CA TRP A 276 -7.71 2.51 -7.51
C TRP A 276 -8.46 1.29 -8.07
N GLY A 277 -9.62 1.52 -8.64
CA GLY A 277 -10.38 0.44 -9.26
C GLY A 277 -11.39 0.96 -10.27
N ALA A 278 -11.82 0.10 -11.19
CA ALA A 278 -12.91 0.37 -12.13
C ALA A 278 -14.17 -0.37 -11.66
N CYS A 279 -15.18 0.40 -11.23
CA CYS A 279 -16.43 -0.16 -10.75
C CYS A 279 -17.09 -1.10 -11.77
N TYR A 280 -17.64 -2.20 -11.28
CA TYR A 280 -18.43 -3.11 -12.08
C TYR A 280 -19.77 -2.49 -12.52
N TYR A 281 -20.32 -1.60 -11.69
CA TYR A 281 -21.61 -0.98 -11.96
C TYR A 281 -21.47 0.35 -12.70
N ASN A 282 -22.51 0.72 -13.46
CA ASN A 282 -22.65 2.03 -14.06
C ASN A 282 -23.07 3.06 -13.00
N THR A 283 -22.11 3.76 -12.44
CA THR A 283 -22.30 4.71 -11.36
C THR A 283 -21.68 6.06 -11.69
N ALA A 284 -22.22 7.12 -11.07
CA ALA A 284 -21.65 8.45 -11.21
C ALA A 284 -20.24 8.47 -10.58
N ASN A 285 -19.29 9.06 -11.27
CA ASN A 285 -17.93 9.28 -10.79
C ASN A 285 -17.20 8.01 -10.25
N ASN A 286 -17.57 6.81 -10.73
CA ASN A 286 -16.93 5.55 -10.31
C ASN A 286 -16.99 5.29 -8.79
N ASN A 287 -17.98 5.85 -8.08
CA ASN A 287 -18.12 5.72 -6.62
C ASN A 287 -18.70 4.38 -6.14
N CYS A 288 -19.06 3.52 -7.04
CA CYS A 288 -19.40 2.12 -6.88
C CYS A 288 -20.41 1.70 -5.79
N PRO A 289 -21.52 2.40 -5.58
CA PRO A 289 -22.68 1.75 -4.99
C PRO A 289 -23.20 0.67 -5.94
N SER A 290 -23.93 -0.33 -5.44
CA SER A 290 -24.60 -1.33 -6.28
C SER A 290 -25.50 -0.64 -7.31
N GLY A 291 -25.54 -1.16 -8.54
CA GLY A 291 -26.24 -0.54 -9.64
C GLY A 291 -26.42 -1.49 -10.83
N THR A 292 -26.66 -0.93 -12.01
CA THR A 292 -26.72 -1.72 -13.25
C THR A 292 -25.31 -2.10 -13.68
N PRO A 293 -25.01 -3.39 -13.93
CA PRO A 293 -23.72 -3.83 -14.43
C PRO A 293 -23.31 -3.11 -15.72
N LEU A 294 -22.04 -2.71 -15.80
CA LEU A 294 -21.44 -2.27 -17.04
C LEU A 294 -21.28 -3.45 -18.00
N SER A 295 -21.35 -3.22 -19.30
CA SER A 295 -20.86 -4.21 -20.24
C SER A 295 -19.34 -4.40 -20.06
N VAL A 296 -18.84 -5.59 -20.37
CA VAL A 296 -17.40 -5.90 -20.33
C VAL A 296 -16.57 -4.85 -21.10
N SER A 297 -17.05 -4.43 -22.28
CA SER A 297 -16.35 -3.43 -23.09
C SER A 297 -16.28 -2.07 -22.42
N GLN A 298 -17.31 -1.65 -21.71
CA GLN A 298 -17.32 -0.38 -20.96
C GLN A 298 -16.39 -0.45 -19.74
N ARG A 299 -16.47 -1.53 -18.93
CA ARG A 299 -15.57 -1.71 -17.79
C ARG A 299 -14.10 -1.75 -18.25
N ASN A 300 -13.81 -2.50 -19.32
CA ASN A 300 -12.49 -2.59 -19.92
C ASN A 300 -11.98 -1.23 -20.44
N ALA A 301 -12.86 -0.39 -20.99
CA ALA A 301 -12.50 0.97 -21.39
C ALA A 301 -12.14 1.85 -20.17
N ASN A 302 -12.91 1.74 -19.08
CA ASN A 302 -12.61 2.44 -17.84
C ASN A 302 -11.25 2.02 -17.25
N ILE A 303 -10.97 0.70 -17.18
CA ILE A 303 -9.68 0.17 -16.70
C ILE A 303 -8.52 0.78 -17.50
N ARG A 304 -8.59 0.79 -18.83
CA ARG A 304 -7.55 1.39 -19.67
C ARG A 304 -7.42 2.89 -19.42
N THR A 305 -8.52 3.60 -19.41
CA THR A 305 -8.51 5.07 -19.24
C THR A 305 -7.89 5.48 -17.91
N PHE A 306 -8.23 4.78 -16.83
CA PHE A 306 -7.70 5.09 -15.49
C PHE A 306 -6.23 4.69 -15.40
N ALA A 307 -5.85 3.49 -15.82
CA ALA A 307 -4.46 3.04 -15.84
C ALA A 307 -3.56 3.98 -16.69
N ASP A 308 -4.05 4.40 -17.87
CA ASP A 308 -3.34 5.33 -18.76
C ASP A 308 -3.15 6.70 -18.09
N GLY A 309 -4.18 7.19 -17.37
CA GLY A 309 -4.09 8.46 -16.64
C GLY A 309 -3.04 8.42 -15.52
N ILE A 310 -3.03 7.34 -14.73
CA ILE A 310 -2.09 7.11 -13.63
C ILE A 310 -0.66 6.95 -14.18
N THR A 311 -0.49 6.05 -15.14
CA THR A 311 0.81 5.76 -15.75
C THR A 311 1.34 6.98 -16.53
N GLY A 312 0.44 7.76 -17.16
CA GLY A 312 0.76 9.02 -17.80
C GLY A 312 1.30 10.10 -16.85
N ALA A 313 0.94 10.04 -15.56
CA ALA A 313 1.53 10.86 -14.51
C ALA A 313 2.89 10.32 -14.01
N GLY A 314 3.32 9.15 -14.48
CA GLY A 314 4.54 8.46 -14.05
C GLY A 314 4.43 7.75 -12.72
N LEU A 315 3.22 7.43 -12.25
CA LEU A 315 3.01 6.72 -10.98
C LEU A 315 3.02 5.21 -11.18
N ALA A 316 3.70 4.51 -10.26
CA ALA A 316 3.43 3.12 -9.99
C ALA A 316 2.07 3.01 -9.29
N TRP A 317 1.39 1.86 -9.43
CA TRP A 317 0.04 1.72 -8.92
C TRP A 317 -0.31 0.30 -8.47
N LEU A 318 -1.27 0.19 -7.53
CA LEU A 318 -1.88 -1.07 -7.09
C LEU A 318 -3.39 -1.03 -7.35
N TYR A 319 -3.93 -2.11 -7.92
CA TYR A 319 -5.35 -2.25 -8.19
C TYR A 319 -6.11 -2.75 -6.96
N TRP A 320 -7.25 -2.16 -6.65
CA TRP A 320 -8.17 -2.65 -5.64
C TRP A 320 -9.33 -3.42 -6.27
N GLN A 321 -9.33 -4.77 -6.17
CA GLN A 321 -8.26 -5.69 -5.86
C GLN A 321 -8.36 -6.90 -6.81
N VAL A 322 -7.28 -7.65 -6.96
CA VAL A 322 -7.30 -8.91 -7.72
C VAL A 322 -7.61 -10.05 -6.75
N ILE A 323 -8.61 -10.87 -7.11
CA ILE A 323 -9.02 -12.04 -6.33
C ILE A 323 -8.80 -13.34 -7.11
N PRO A 324 -8.55 -14.49 -6.43
CA PRO A 324 -8.20 -15.75 -7.10
C PRO A 324 -9.39 -16.46 -7.77
N ASN A 325 -10.62 -16.11 -7.43
CA ASN A 325 -11.87 -16.70 -7.95
C ASN A 325 -12.61 -15.70 -8.85
N THR A 326 -13.65 -16.17 -9.52
CA THR A 326 -14.61 -15.28 -10.18
C THR A 326 -15.26 -14.37 -9.14
N ASP A 327 -15.32 -13.07 -9.43
CA ASP A 327 -15.91 -12.09 -8.55
C ASP A 327 -17.43 -12.32 -8.38
N PRO A 328 -17.94 -12.41 -7.14
CA PRO A 328 -19.36 -12.55 -6.88
C PRO A 328 -20.17 -11.27 -7.09
N HIS A 329 -19.52 -10.14 -7.30
CA HIS A 329 -20.15 -8.82 -7.47
C HIS A 329 -20.94 -8.33 -6.25
N ASP A 330 -20.36 -8.49 -5.06
CA ASP A 330 -20.96 -8.10 -3.80
C ASP A 330 -20.45 -6.74 -3.28
N GLY A 331 -21.38 -5.85 -2.93
CA GLY A 331 -21.08 -4.57 -2.27
C GLY A 331 -20.50 -3.51 -3.21
N SER A 332 -19.55 -2.74 -2.75
CA SER A 332 -18.75 -1.83 -3.58
C SER A 332 -17.78 -2.68 -4.39
N ASP A 333 -18.05 -2.78 -5.69
CA ASP A 333 -17.50 -3.81 -6.56
C ASP A 333 -16.47 -3.22 -7.52
N PHE A 334 -15.22 -3.23 -7.09
CA PHE A 334 -14.06 -2.90 -7.92
C PHE A 334 -13.23 -4.14 -8.26
N GLU A 335 -13.46 -5.25 -7.59
CA GLU A 335 -12.69 -6.48 -7.67
C GLU A 335 -12.64 -7.01 -9.10
N ILE A 336 -11.53 -7.66 -9.45
CA ILE A 336 -11.38 -8.46 -10.68
C ILE A 336 -10.84 -9.82 -10.30
N GLY A 337 -11.62 -10.85 -10.59
CA GLY A 337 -11.22 -12.24 -10.45
C GLY A 337 -10.28 -12.68 -11.57
N ILE A 338 -9.30 -13.52 -11.22
CA ILE A 338 -8.49 -14.20 -12.25
C ILE A 338 -9.39 -15.12 -13.04
N GLY A 339 -9.48 -14.88 -14.35
CA GLY A 339 -10.42 -15.55 -15.24
C GLY A 339 -11.71 -14.78 -15.53
N ASP A 340 -11.96 -13.65 -14.86
CA ASP A 340 -13.06 -12.76 -15.21
C ASP A 340 -12.86 -12.10 -16.59
N PRO A 341 -13.94 -11.69 -17.27
CA PRO A 341 -13.85 -11.09 -18.60
C PRO A 341 -12.96 -9.82 -18.67
N SER A 342 -12.77 -9.11 -17.55
CA SER A 342 -11.93 -7.91 -17.47
C SER A 342 -10.48 -8.20 -17.07
N TRP A 343 -10.16 -9.44 -16.66
CA TRP A 343 -8.81 -9.80 -16.20
C TRP A 343 -7.73 -9.53 -17.26
N SER A 344 -7.94 -10.01 -18.50
CA SER A 344 -6.97 -9.80 -19.59
C SER A 344 -6.71 -8.31 -19.91
N THR A 345 -7.68 -7.45 -19.61
CA THR A 345 -7.48 -6.00 -19.78
C THR A 345 -6.61 -5.44 -18.66
N LEU A 346 -6.86 -5.84 -17.41
CA LEU A 346 -6.02 -5.42 -16.27
C LEU A 346 -4.58 -5.95 -16.43
N GLU A 347 -4.43 -7.20 -16.84
CA GLU A 347 -3.13 -7.80 -17.16
C GLU A 347 -2.36 -6.98 -18.21
N ALA A 348 -3.03 -6.62 -19.32
CA ALA A 348 -2.39 -5.85 -20.38
C ALA A 348 -1.94 -4.45 -19.94
N VAL A 349 -2.74 -3.72 -19.14
CA VAL A 349 -2.33 -2.39 -18.63
C VAL A 349 -1.25 -2.50 -17.55
N ALA A 350 -1.21 -3.60 -16.78
CA ALA A 350 -0.15 -3.85 -15.82
C ALA A 350 1.20 -4.11 -16.53
N GLN A 351 1.19 -4.91 -17.60
CA GLN A 351 2.37 -5.13 -18.44
C GLN A 351 2.82 -3.83 -19.15
N ASP A 352 1.87 -3.02 -19.61
CA ASP A 352 2.19 -1.73 -20.24
C ASP A 352 2.88 -0.76 -19.25
N ALA A 353 2.46 -0.73 -17.98
CA ALA A 353 3.09 0.09 -16.95
C ALA A 353 4.60 -0.19 -16.82
N LEU A 354 5.04 -1.44 -16.98
CA LEU A 354 6.46 -1.81 -16.93
C LEU A 354 7.29 -1.21 -18.08
N THR A 355 6.63 -0.71 -19.13
CA THR A 355 7.29 -0.10 -20.30
C THR A 355 7.34 1.42 -20.23
N LYS A 356 6.65 2.05 -19.25
CA LYS A 356 6.53 3.49 -19.11
C LYS A 356 7.51 4.04 -18.10
N LEU A 357 8.02 5.23 -18.36
CA LEU A 357 8.91 5.92 -17.43
C LEU A 357 8.16 6.32 -16.16
N GLY A 358 8.70 5.94 -15.01
CA GLY A 358 8.23 6.35 -13.70
C GLY A 358 8.74 7.75 -13.32
N ALA A 359 7.90 8.51 -12.63
CA ALA A 359 8.30 9.77 -12.00
C ALA A 359 9.20 9.55 -10.76
N PHE A 360 9.19 8.32 -10.23
CA PHE A 360 9.95 7.89 -9.05
C PHE A 360 10.62 6.55 -9.32
N ASP A 361 11.88 6.45 -8.91
CA ASP A 361 12.66 5.22 -9.05
C ASP A 361 12.45 4.30 -7.85
N PHE A 362 11.84 3.14 -8.09
CA PHE A 362 11.64 2.06 -7.13
C PHE A 362 12.51 0.83 -7.42
N SER A 363 13.38 0.88 -8.43
CA SER A 363 14.13 -0.30 -8.91
C SER A 363 14.94 -1.01 -7.83
N ALA A 364 15.50 -0.25 -6.87
CA ALA A 364 16.25 -0.82 -5.75
C ALA A 364 15.40 -1.61 -4.74
N TYR A 365 14.08 -1.50 -4.83
CA TYR A 365 13.12 -2.12 -3.89
C TYR A 365 12.31 -3.25 -4.53
N LEU A 366 12.46 -3.50 -5.83
CA LEU A 366 11.78 -4.58 -6.58
C LEU A 366 12.68 -5.81 -6.73
N LEU A 367 12.07 -6.95 -7.20
CA LEU A 367 12.76 -8.16 -7.61
C LEU A 367 12.99 -8.18 -9.11
#